data_e08f88a97926c7d9aec08e6c326c447d
#
_entry.id   e08f88a97926c7d9aec08e6c326c447d
#
_cell.length_a   1.000
_cell.length_b   1.000
_cell.length_c   1.000
_cell.angle_alpha   90.00
_cell.angle_beta   90.00
_cell.angle_gamma   90.00
#
_symmetry.space_group_name_H-M   'P 1'
#
loop_
_entity.id
_entity.type
_entity.pdbx_description
1 polymer ?
#
loop_
_entity_poly.entity_id
_entity_poly.type
_entity_poly.pdbx_seq_one_letter_code
_entity_poly.pdbx_strand_id
1 'polypeptide(L)'
;MKKLLFVLTMCCPLLLSACGGKETQGESGNSEADSITERQQYRFEHQFIMADDKNCDSIVVKGYKDGKVAFECRNELVDYVSVENAADMEWINDTTDINFDGIPDLQVFLSCYVRGQVAQLYAGYVWTSQQKFEEVETWKELFNPEVHPEDQTVTANYRSDANERTYDTYKWTDGNKLELVKTRKGAFFGDDPMGDEKIAVKYFVEQFYEEWGEKELDDYDALKKYITPKLRKYLADAYEFDCEGECLATWKFFYEGDGDVGEWKSTSFIPRDESHVLVEIEYANYKYDVLLKVIKDGDTYKIDSLKQEESWGQVFE
;
A
#
# COMPACT_ATOMS: atom_id res chain seq x y z
N MET A 1 -34.75 29.21 -35.25
CA MET A 1 -34.01 30.51 -35.38
C MET A 1 -32.58 30.20 -35.11
N LYS A 2 -31.79 30.00 -36.16
CA LYS A 2 -30.78 30.89 -36.75
C LYS A 2 -29.67 31.27 -35.73
N LYS A 3 -28.51 30.59 -35.93
CA LYS A 3 -27.17 31.11 -36.28
C LYS A 3 -26.40 31.79 -35.13
N LEU A 4 -25.17 31.43 -34.88
CA LEU A 4 -23.99 31.97 -35.60
C LEU A 4 -22.71 31.16 -35.29
N LEU A 5 -22.03 30.88 -36.37
CA LEU A 5 -20.68 30.28 -36.49
C LEU A 5 -19.67 31.43 -36.39
N PHE A 6 -18.59 31.29 -35.61
CA PHE A 6 -17.41 32.14 -35.72
C PHE A 6 -16.16 31.30 -35.84
N VAL A 7 -15.63 31.29 -37.05
CA VAL A 7 -14.30 30.82 -37.40
C VAL A 7 -13.36 32.02 -37.25
N LEU A 8 -12.30 31.85 -36.45
CA LEU A 8 -11.19 32.82 -36.47
C LEU A 8 -9.91 32.08 -36.83
N THR A 9 -9.55 32.23 -38.09
CA THR A 9 -8.26 31.84 -38.66
C THR A 9 -7.26 32.96 -38.34
N MET A 10 -6.16 32.62 -37.68
CA MET A 10 -5.06 33.57 -37.54
C MET A 10 -3.75 32.92 -38.00
N CYS A 11 -3.35 33.31 -39.19
CA CYS A 11 -2.01 33.10 -39.78
C CYS A 11 -0.97 33.89 -38.99
N CYS A 12 0.17 33.30 -38.72
CA CYS A 12 1.38 34.04 -38.38
C CYS A 12 2.61 33.41 -39.07
N PRO A 13 3.54 34.22 -39.52
CA PRO A 13 4.44 33.87 -40.62
C PRO A 13 5.77 33.26 -40.14
N LEU A 14 6.34 32.48 -41.05
CA LEU A 14 7.69 31.96 -41.08
C LEU A 14 8.77 33.06 -40.94
N LEU A 15 9.69 32.90 -40.01
CA LEU A 15 11.02 33.49 -40.05
C LEU A 15 12.05 32.38 -40.16
N LEU A 16 12.57 32.22 -41.36
CA LEU A 16 13.79 31.48 -41.65
C LEU A 16 14.99 32.29 -41.13
N SER A 17 15.78 31.70 -40.24
CA SER A 17 17.12 32.17 -39.94
C SER A 17 18.07 31.01 -40.10
N ALA A 18 18.79 31.00 -41.18
CA ALA A 18 19.90 30.09 -41.45
C ALA A 18 21.14 30.56 -40.70
N CYS A 19 21.74 29.70 -39.89
CA CYS A 19 23.14 29.83 -39.51
C CYS A 19 23.77 28.42 -39.51
N GLY A 20 24.72 28.23 -40.39
CA GLY A 20 25.50 27.01 -40.50
C GLY A 20 26.44 26.78 -39.30
N GLY A 21 26.57 25.56 -38.90
CA GLY A 21 27.54 25.12 -37.86
C GLY A 21 27.75 23.60 -37.99
N LYS A 22 28.96 23.24 -38.21
CA LYS A 22 29.64 21.97 -38.40
C LYS A 22 28.93 20.72 -37.85
N GLU A 23 28.81 19.73 -38.75
CA GLU A 23 28.58 18.34 -38.44
C GLU A 23 29.67 17.81 -37.44
N THR A 24 29.27 17.55 -36.23
CA THR A 24 29.91 16.56 -35.37
C THR A 24 29.01 15.33 -35.38
N GLN A 25 29.51 14.24 -35.93
CA GLN A 25 28.91 12.92 -35.75
C GLN A 25 28.90 12.63 -34.24
N GLY A 26 27.75 12.82 -33.60
CA GLY A 26 27.44 12.36 -32.27
C GLY A 26 26.61 11.08 -32.41
N GLU A 27 26.98 10.10 -31.64
CA GLU A 27 26.32 8.81 -31.50
C GLU A 27 24.80 8.99 -31.44
N SER A 28 24.11 8.22 -32.30
CA SER A 28 22.65 8.14 -32.35
C SER A 28 22.16 7.50 -31.03
N GLY A 29 21.89 8.32 -30.04
CA GLY A 29 21.05 7.91 -28.93
C GLY A 29 19.64 7.72 -29.47
N ASN A 30 19.13 6.49 -29.43
CA ASN A 30 17.71 6.25 -29.67
C ASN A 30 16.90 7.18 -28.75
N SER A 31 16.00 7.96 -29.31
CA SER A 31 15.15 8.81 -28.50
C SER A 31 14.14 7.95 -27.72
N GLU A 32 13.69 8.41 -26.59
CA GLU A 32 12.65 7.77 -25.78
C GLU A 32 11.40 7.43 -26.63
N ALA A 33 11.04 8.31 -27.56
CA ALA A 33 9.96 8.08 -28.50
C ALA A 33 10.19 6.89 -29.44
N ASP A 34 11.44 6.65 -29.86
CA ASP A 34 11.78 5.47 -30.67
C ASP A 34 11.68 4.19 -29.85
N SER A 35 12.06 4.22 -28.60
CA SER A 35 11.97 3.09 -27.67
C SER A 35 10.52 2.68 -27.38
N ILE A 36 9.62 3.65 -27.12
CA ILE A 36 8.18 3.42 -26.94
C ILE A 36 7.58 2.79 -28.21
N THR A 37 7.89 3.34 -29.39
CA THR A 37 7.38 2.84 -30.68
C THR A 37 7.83 1.39 -30.91
N GLU A 38 9.05 1.09 -30.58
CA GLU A 38 9.64 -0.25 -30.73
C GLU A 38 8.95 -1.27 -29.80
N ARG A 39 8.71 -0.91 -28.52
CA ARG A 39 8.01 -1.73 -27.54
C ARG A 39 6.57 -2.05 -27.96
N GLN A 40 5.85 -1.07 -28.52
CA GLN A 40 4.47 -1.22 -28.96
C GLN A 40 4.26 -2.20 -30.13
N GLN A 41 5.33 -2.60 -30.80
CA GLN A 41 5.26 -3.60 -31.88
C GLN A 41 5.17 -5.04 -31.38
N TYR A 42 5.37 -5.28 -30.07
CA TYR A 42 5.26 -6.61 -29.50
C TYR A 42 3.82 -7.01 -29.26
N ARG A 43 3.52 -8.28 -29.57
CA ARG A 43 2.29 -8.98 -29.22
C ARG A 43 2.66 -10.20 -28.43
N PHE A 44 2.00 -10.43 -27.30
CA PHE A 44 2.29 -11.55 -26.43
C PHE A 44 1.25 -12.65 -26.56
N GLU A 45 1.71 -13.86 -26.52
CA GLU A 45 0.91 -15.08 -26.42
C GLU A 45 1.52 -15.96 -25.32
N HIS A 46 0.67 -16.76 -24.67
CA HIS A 46 1.14 -17.69 -23.65
C HIS A 46 0.69 -19.11 -23.94
N GLN A 47 1.42 -20.07 -23.39
CA GLN A 47 1.11 -21.48 -23.42
C GLN A 47 1.47 -22.11 -22.08
N PHE A 48 0.58 -22.94 -21.55
CA PHE A 48 0.88 -23.72 -20.34
C PHE A 48 1.65 -25.00 -20.67
N ILE A 49 2.53 -25.36 -19.77
CA ILE A 49 3.14 -26.69 -19.70
C ILE A 49 2.42 -27.43 -18.58
N MET A 50 1.91 -28.60 -18.91
CA MET A 50 1.11 -29.40 -17.98
C MET A 50 1.99 -30.22 -17.05
N ALA A 51 1.66 -30.24 -15.77
CA ALA A 51 2.22 -31.19 -14.80
C ALA A 51 1.52 -32.55 -14.89
N ASP A 52 0.21 -32.52 -15.11
CA ASP A 52 -0.67 -33.68 -15.27
C ASP A 52 -1.91 -33.32 -16.14
N ASP A 53 -2.88 -34.21 -16.22
CA ASP A 53 -4.09 -34.01 -17.05
C ASP A 53 -4.97 -32.82 -16.61
N LYS A 54 -4.76 -32.24 -15.43
CA LYS A 54 -5.60 -31.21 -14.83
C LYS A 54 -4.85 -29.95 -14.41
N ASN A 55 -3.57 -30.05 -14.17
CA ASN A 55 -2.78 -29.00 -13.56
C ASN A 55 -1.66 -28.51 -14.47
N CYS A 56 -1.47 -27.19 -14.48
CA CYS A 56 -0.35 -26.54 -15.16
C CYS A 56 0.85 -26.44 -14.21
N ASP A 57 2.05 -26.67 -14.75
CA ASP A 57 3.35 -26.59 -14.07
C ASP A 57 4.04 -25.26 -14.32
N SER A 58 4.00 -24.82 -15.56
CA SER A 58 4.71 -23.63 -16.00
C SER A 58 3.91 -22.89 -17.07
N ILE A 59 4.22 -21.60 -17.21
CA ILE A 59 3.74 -20.76 -18.29
C ILE A 59 4.92 -20.33 -19.18
N VAL A 60 4.77 -20.50 -20.47
CA VAL A 60 5.69 -19.97 -21.49
C VAL A 60 5.03 -18.78 -22.15
N VAL A 61 5.70 -17.64 -22.14
CA VAL A 61 5.24 -16.43 -22.81
C VAL A 61 6.15 -16.11 -23.98
N LYS A 62 5.56 -15.88 -25.16
CA LYS A 62 6.26 -15.48 -26.37
C LYS A 62 5.82 -14.11 -26.80
N GLY A 63 6.80 -13.22 -26.99
CA GLY A 63 6.64 -11.91 -27.60
C GLY A 63 7.00 -11.96 -29.09
N TYR A 64 6.04 -11.60 -29.93
CA TYR A 64 6.19 -11.56 -31.39
C TYR A 64 6.38 -10.13 -31.87
N LYS A 65 7.38 -9.93 -32.70
CA LYS A 65 7.63 -8.72 -33.46
C LYS A 65 7.76 -9.07 -34.94
N ASP A 66 7.05 -8.38 -35.82
CA ASP A 66 7.03 -8.67 -37.27
C ASP A 66 6.71 -10.15 -37.59
N GLY A 67 5.87 -10.77 -36.77
CA GLY A 67 5.46 -12.15 -36.93
C GLY A 67 6.53 -13.20 -36.54
N LYS A 68 7.64 -12.77 -35.95
CA LYS A 68 8.71 -13.64 -35.45
C LYS A 68 8.80 -13.55 -33.94
N VAL A 69 9.15 -14.68 -33.30
CA VAL A 69 9.47 -14.70 -31.86
C VAL A 69 10.71 -13.87 -31.62
N ALA A 70 10.58 -12.78 -30.89
CA ALA A 70 11.65 -11.88 -30.50
C ALA A 70 11.93 -11.91 -28.99
N PHE A 71 11.01 -12.46 -28.21
CA PHE A 71 11.14 -12.68 -26.78
C PHE A 71 10.49 -14.01 -26.40
N GLU A 72 11.09 -14.74 -25.49
CA GLU A 72 10.51 -15.94 -24.90
C GLU A 72 10.98 -16.08 -23.45
N CYS A 73 10.05 -16.30 -22.53
CA CYS A 73 10.35 -16.65 -21.15
C CYS A 73 9.52 -17.85 -20.70
N ARG A 74 10.04 -18.58 -19.73
CA ARG A 74 9.34 -19.65 -19.03
C ARG A 74 9.37 -19.38 -17.55
N ASN A 75 8.20 -19.43 -16.93
CA ASN A 75 8.05 -19.26 -15.49
C ASN A 75 7.35 -20.48 -14.89
N GLU A 76 7.89 -20.98 -13.79
CA GLU A 76 7.23 -21.99 -12.98
C GLU A 76 6.05 -21.35 -12.23
N LEU A 77 4.92 -22.04 -12.19
CA LEU A 77 3.78 -21.62 -11.39
C LEU A 77 4.02 -22.03 -9.94
N VAL A 78 3.74 -21.12 -9.00
CA VAL A 78 4.08 -21.36 -7.58
C VAL A 78 3.20 -22.42 -6.95
N ASP A 79 1.96 -22.55 -7.42
CA ASP A 79 1.04 -23.63 -7.03
C ASP A 79 0.42 -24.21 -8.28
N TYR A 80 -0.10 -25.44 -8.17
CA TYR A 80 -0.79 -26.06 -9.28
C TYR A 80 -2.04 -25.28 -9.65
N VAL A 81 -2.01 -24.69 -10.83
CA VAL A 81 -3.17 -23.99 -11.39
C VAL A 81 -3.95 -24.99 -12.23
N SER A 82 -5.23 -25.21 -11.89
CA SER A 82 -6.08 -26.07 -12.70
C SER A 82 -6.38 -25.42 -14.05
N VAL A 83 -6.50 -26.24 -15.10
CA VAL A 83 -6.83 -25.78 -16.47
C VAL A 83 -8.16 -25.02 -16.48
N GLU A 84 -9.13 -25.42 -15.66
CA GLU A 84 -10.44 -24.77 -15.55
C GLU A 84 -10.29 -23.33 -15.03
N ASN A 85 -9.45 -23.11 -14.03
CA ASN A 85 -9.21 -21.78 -13.47
C ASN A 85 -8.31 -20.92 -14.39
N ALA A 86 -7.49 -21.55 -15.21
CA ALA A 86 -6.58 -20.85 -16.12
C ALA A 86 -7.31 -20.09 -17.24
N ALA A 87 -8.51 -20.52 -17.62
CA ALA A 87 -9.23 -19.95 -18.75
C ALA A 87 -9.79 -18.54 -18.47
N ASP A 88 -10.06 -18.20 -17.21
CA ASP A 88 -10.72 -16.96 -16.81
C ASP A 88 -9.77 -15.91 -16.23
N MET A 89 -8.44 -16.16 -16.25
CA MET A 89 -7.44 -15.30 -15.63
C MET A 89 -6.66 -14.51 -16.68
N GLU A 90 -6.30 -13.24 -16.31
CA GLU A 90 -5.37 -12.44 -17.07
C GLU A 90 -3.93 -12.83 -16.71
N TRP A 91 -3.29 -13.58 -17.60
CA TRP A 91 -1.94 -14.14 -17.37
C TRP A 91 -0.81 -13.21 -17.76
N ILE A 92 -1.10 -12.19 -18.55
CA ILE A 92 -0.12 -11.24 -19.08
C ILE A 92 -0.66 -9.84 -18.89
N ASN A 93 0.10 -9.00 -18.20
CA ASN A 93 -0.10 -7.56 -18.19
C ASN A 93 1.12 -6.92 -18.87
N ASP A 94 0.89 -6.25 -19.99
CA ASP A 94 1.92 -5.59 -20.79
C ASP A 94 1.68 -4.09 -20.96
N THR A 95 0.88 -3.51 -20.07
CA THR A 95 0.46 -2.10 -20.10
C THR A 95 1.03 -1.28 -18.93
N THR A 96 1.54 -1.92 -17.90
CA THR A 96 2.07 -1.26 -16.70
C THR A 96 3.55 -0.93 -16.86
N ASP A 97 3.93 0.29 -16.59
CA ASP A 97 5.31 0.74 -16.45
C ASP A 97 5.75 0.47 -15.00
N ILE A 98 6.51 -0.59 -14.79
CA ILE A 98 6.90 -1.01 -13.44
C ILE A 98 8.18 -0.36 -12.93
N ASN A 99 8.98 0.23 -13.81
CA ASN A 99 10.26 0.88 -13.48
C ASN A 99 10.24 2.40 -13.62
N PHE A 100 9.10 2.99 -14.01
CA PHE A 100 8.85 4.44 -14.13
C PHE A 100 9.68 5.14 -15.22
N ASP A 101 10.03 4.42 -16.28
CA ASP A 101 10.76 4.99 -17.42
C ASP A 101 9.85 5.50 -18.55
N GLY A 102 8.54 5.42 -18.38
CA GLY A 102 7.52 5.85 -19.32
C GLY A 102 7.20 4.78 -20.39
N ILE A 103 7.81 3.60 -20.33
CA ILE A 103 7.62 2.54 -21.31
C ILE A 103 6.92 1.34 -20.62
N PRO A 104 5.79 0.85 -21.17
CA PRO A 104 5.13 -0.31 -20.61
C PRO A 104 6.02 -1.55 -20.58
N ASP A 105 6.05 -2.22 -19.46
CA ASP A 105 6.79 -3.44 -19.19
C ASP A 105 5.93 -4.69 -19.38
N LEU A 106 6.42 -5.84 -18.94
CA LEU A 106 5.72 -7.10 -19.01
C LEU A 106 5.65 -7.75 -17.63
N GLN A 107 4.44 -8.05 -17.17
CA GLN A 107 4.22 -8.88 -16.00
C GLN A 107 3.53 -10.18 -16.39
N VAL A 108 4.03 -11.29 -15.86
CA VAL A 108 3.47 -12.63 -16.06
C VAL A 108 2.97 -13.16 -14.73
N PHE A 109 1.68 -13.45 -14.64
CA PHE A 109 1.06 -13.97 -13.43
C PHE A 109 1.57 -15.38 -13.10
N LEU A 110 1.91 -15.63 -11.84
CA LEU A 110 2.47 -16.90 -11.38
C LEU A 110 1.58 -17.66 -10.41
N SER A 111 0.83 -16.97 -9.57
CA SER A 111 -0.07 -17.59 -8.59
C SER A 111 -0.98 -16.56 -7.91
N CYS A 112 -2.14 -17.02 -7.46
CA CYS A 112 -3.03 -16.25 -6.56
C CYS A 112 -3.08 -16.81 -5.13
N TYR A 113 -2.32 -17.89 -4.85
CA TYR A 113 -2.31 -18.51 -3.54
C TYR A 113 -0.90 -18.94 -3.17
N VAL A 114 -0.30 -18.29 -2.19
CA VAL A 114 1.08 -18.50 -1.82
C VAL A 114 1.19 -18.69 -0.31
N ARG A 115 1.86 -19.77 0.11
CA ARG A 115 2.13 -20.08 1.52
C ARG A 115 0.89 -20.04 2.42
N GLY A 116 -0.24 -20.53 1.90
CA GLY A 116 -1.49 -20.60 2.67
C GLY A 116 -2.26 -19.28 2.76
N GLN A 117 -1.94 -18.28 1.96
CA GLN A 117 -2.68 -17.03 1.87
C GLN A 117 -3.04 -16.67 0.42
N VAL A 118 -4.13 -15.95 0.23
CA VAL A 118 -4.47 -15.35 -1.06
C VAL A 118 -3.51 -14.19 -1.29
N ALA A 119 -2.64 -14.32 -2.28
CA ALA A 119 -1.69 -13.29 -2.67
C ALA A 119 -1.27 -13.50 -4.12
N GLN A 120 -1.25 -12.43 -4.90
CA GLN A 120 -0.83 -12.47 -6.29
C GLN A 120 0.69 -12.38 -6.38
N LEU A 121 1.26 -13.24 -7.22
CA LEU A 121 2.67 -13.20 -7.59
C LEU A 121 2.83 -13.04 -9.09
N TYR A 122 3.86 -12.31 -9.48
CA TYR A 122 4.18 -12.06 -10.88
C TYR A 122 5.68 -12.23 -11.13
N ALA A 123 6.05 -12.68 -12.34
CA ALA A 123 7.36 -12.40 -12.89
C ALA A 123 7.30 -11.04 -13.59
N GLY A 124 8.31 -10.20 -13.38
CA GLY A 124 8.43 -8.89 -14.01
C GLY A 124 9.59 -8.85 -15.00
N TYR A 125 9.35 -8.21 -16.14
CA TYR A 125 10.34 -8.02 -17.20
C TYR A 125 10.30 -6.57 -17.66
N VAL A 126 11.38 -5.82 -17.44
CA VAL A 126 11.47 -4.43 -17.86
C VAL A 126 11.99 -4.30 -19.28
N TRP A 127 11.42 -3.35 -20.03
CA TRP A 127 11.94 -2.98 -21.34
C TRP A 127 13.17 -2.09 -21.17
N THR A 128 14.28 -2.46 -21.82
CA THR A 128 15.55 -1.75 -21.64
C THR A 128 15.90 -0.88 -22.85
N SER A 129 16.85 0.05 -22.66
CA SER A 129 17.42 0.86 -23.73
C SER A 129 18.10 0.03 -24.82
N GLN A 130 18.40 -1.26 -24.56
CA GLN A 130 18.89 -2.20 -25.55
C GLN A 130 17.78 -2.83 -26.41
N GLN A 131 16.54 -2.34 -26.28
CA GLN A 131 15.35 -2.83 -26.98
C GLN A 131 15.07 -4.32 -26.75
N LYS A 132 15.19 -4.74 -25.51
CA LYS A 132 14.88 -6.11 -25.06
C LYS A 132 14.24 -6.11 -23.69
N PHE A 133 13.54 -7.18 -23.37
CA PHE A 133 13.05 -7.44 -22.02
C PHE A 133 14.16 -8.06 -21.17
N GLU A 134 14.33 -7.53 -19.97
CA GLU A 134 15.21 -8.10 -18.95
C GLU A 134 14.38 -8.44 -17.69
N GLU A 135 14.61 -9.63 -17.17
CA GLU A 135 13.93 -10.12 -15.98
C GLU A 135 14.38 -9.36 -14.74
N VAL A 136 13.41 -9.02 -13.88
CA VAL A 136 13.61 -8.44 -12.55
C VAL A 136 13.45 -9.54 -11.53
N GLU A 137 14.56 -10.18 -11.11
CA GLU A 137 14.52 -11.35 -10.22
C GLU A 137 13.75 -11.10 -8.93
N THR A 138 13.93 -9.92 -8.31
CA THR A 138 13.25 -9.55 -7.08
C THR A 138 11.74 -9.39 -7.23
N TRP A 139 11.23 -9.19 -8.45
CA TRP A 139 9.79 -9.01 -8.68
C TRP A 139 8.97 -10.26 -8.31
N LYS A 140 9.54 -11.44 -8.50
CA LYS A 140 8.91 -12.72 -8.13
C LYS A 140 8.75 -12.94 -6.62
N GLU A 141 9.42 -12.13 -5.82
CA GLU A 141 9.37 -12.20 -4.36
C GLU A 141 8.30 -11.26 -3.78
N LEU A 142 7.76 -10.36 -4.61
CA LEU A 142 6.78 -9.37 -4.20
C LEU A 142 5.37 -9.97 -4.16
N PHE A 143 4.77 -9.98 -2.99
CA PHE A 143 3.37 -10.37 -2.82
C PHE A 143 2.45 -9.20 -3.08
N ASN A 144 1.45 -9.37 -3.95
CA ASN A 144 0.51 -8.32 -4.33
C ASN A 144 1.23 -7.01 -4.69
N PRO A 145 2.12 -6.99 -5.68
CA PRO A 145 2.86 -5.79 -6.03
C PRO A 145 1.91 -4.73 -6.61
N GLU A 146 2.02 -3.52 -6.09
CA GLU A 146 1.35 -2.32 -6.60
C GLU A 146 2.36 -1.26 -6.99
N VAL A 147 2.15 -0.67 -8.15
CA VAL A 147 3.02 0.35 -8.74
C VAL A 147 2.43 1.73 -8.48
N HIS A 148 3.20 2.63 -7.89
CA HIS A 148 2.81 3.99 -7.54
C HIS A 148 3.60 5.02 -8.34
N PRO A 149 3.09 5.46 -9.52
CA PRO A 149 3.81 6.40 -10.39
C PRO A 149 4.03 7.77 -9.76
N GLU A 150 3.16 8.20 -8.85
CA GLU A 150 3.18 9.52 -8.22
C GLU A 150 4.41 9.76 -7.34
N ASP A 151 4.96 8.71 -6.73
CA ASP A 151 6.15 8.78 -5.88
C ASP A 151 7.26 7.82 -6.32
N GLN A 152 7.06 7.14 -7.45
CA GLN A 152 7.98 6.18 -8.05
C GLN A 152 8.36 5.05 -7.09
N THR A 153 7.36 4.48 -6.42
CA THR A 153 7.53 3.35 -5.53
C THR A 153 6.74 2.13 -5.99
N VAL A 154 7.18 0.97 -5.54
CA VAL A 154 6.43 -0.28 -5.63
C VAL A 154 6.16 -0.75 -4.22
N THR A 155 4.92 -1.08 -3.90
CA THR A 155 4.59 -1.69 -2.63
C THR A 155 4.24 -3.15 -2.80
N ALA A 156 4.57 -3.94 -1.78
CA ALA A 156 4.18 -5.33 -1.68
C ALA A 156 3.59 -5.60 -0.30
N ASN A 157 2.61 -6.51 -0.22
CA ASN A 157 2.02 -6.81 1.07
C ASN A 157 1.72 -8.30 1.23
N TYR A 158 1.91 -8.79 2.44
CA TYR A 158 1.61 -10.16 2.78
C TYR A 158 1.19 -10.29 4.25
N ARG A 159 0.42 -11.33 4.53
CA ARG A 159 0.06 -11.65 5.90
C ARG A 159 1.27 -12.23 6.63
N SER A 160 1.72 -11.55 7.67
CA SER A 160 2.86 -11.96 8.50
C SER A 160 2.44 -12.78 9.70
N ASP A 161 1.20 -12.59 10.20
CA ASP A 161 0.61 -13.31 11.32
C ASP A 161 -0.92 -13.43 11.16
N ALA A 162 -1.59 -14.07 12.10
CA ALA A 162 -3.05 -14.25 12.11
C ALA A 162 -3.80 -12.92 11.98
N ASN A 163 -3.30 -11.88 12.63
CA ASN A 163 -3.91 -10.55 12.70
C ASN A 163 -3.00 -9.44 12.16
N GLU A 164 -1.86 -9.78 11.56
CA GLU A 164 -0.89 -8.81 11.08
C GLU A 164 -0.60 -8.96 9.59
N ARG A 165 -0.50 -7.84 8.88
CA ARG A 165 -0.01 -7.75 7.52
C ARG A 165 1.23 -6.88 7.46
N THR A 166 2.22 -7.30 6.72
CA THR A 166 3.41 -6.52 6.42
C THR A 166 3.24 -5.83 5.09
N TYR A 167 3.64 -4.57 5.04
CA TYR A 167 3.66 -3.71 3.85
C TYR A 167 5.09 -3.26 3.63
N ASP A 168 5.68 -3.71 2.54
CA ASP A 168 7.03 -3.36 2.13
C ASP A 168 6.98 -2.36 0.98
N THR A 169 7.78 -1.31 1.07
CA THR A 169 7.91 -0.29 0.02
C THR A 169 9.29 -0.38 -0.58
N TYR A 170 9.35 -0.44 -1.90
CA TYR A 170 10.57 -0.57 -2.69
C TYR A 170 10.76 0.64 -3.59
N LYS A 171 12.01 0.95 -3.89
CA LYS A 171 12.39 1.91 -4.93
C LYS A 171 13.35 1.27 -5.93
N TRP A 172 13.23 1.73 -7.17
CA TRP A 172 14.18 1.38 -8.19
C TRP A 172 15.51 2.11 -7.94
N THR A 173 16.59 1.37 -8.13
CA THR A 173 17.96 1.87 -8.09
C THR A 173 18.63 1.67 -9.44
N ASP A 174 19.83 2.24 -9.60
CA ASP A 174 20.60 2.07 -10.82
C ASP A 174 20.79 0.58 -11.16
N GLY A 175 20.59 0.23 -12.42
CA GLY A 175 20.75 -1.14 -12.92
C GLY A 175 19.51 -2.03 -12.78
N ASN A 176 18.31 -1.46 -12.81
CA ASN A 176 17.02 -2.17 -12.79
C ASN A 176 16.85 -3.10 -11.59
N LYS A 177 17.18 -2.63 -10.40
CA LYS A 177 17.01 -3.36 -9.16
C LYS A 177 16.02 -2.65 -8.24
N LEU A 178 15.19 -3.43 -7.58
CA LEU A 178 14.32 -2.97 -6.50
C LEU A 178 15.03 -3.12 -5.16
N GLU A 179 15.10 -2.03 -4.39
CA GLU A 179 15.61 -2.04 -3.04
C GLU A 179 14.50 -1.73 -2.05
N LEU A 180 14.42 -2.52 -0.98
CA LEU A 180 13.51 -2.29 0.13
C LEU A 180 13.92 -1.01 0.87
N VAL A 181 13.04 -0.02 0.88
CA VAL A 181 13.28 1.27 1.55
C VAL A 181 12.49 1.46 2.83
N LYS A 182 11.39 0.72 2.98
CA LYS A 182 10.53 0.82 4.17
C LYS A 182 9.75 -0.46 4.38
N THR A 183 9.64 -0.89 5.63
CA THR A 183 8.69 -1.92 6.07
C THR A 183 7.74 -1.32 7.10
N ARG A 184 6.46 -1.58 6.95
CA ARG A 184 5.43 -1.23 7.91
C ARG A 184 4.60 -2.47 8.24
N LYS A 185 4.19 -2.60 9.49
CA LYS A 185 3.24 -3.62 9.92
C LYS A 185 1.89 -2.95 10.19
N GLY A 186 0.83 -3.64 9.87
CA GLY A 186 -0.54 -3.19 10.07
C GLY A 186 -1.45 -4.37 10.41
N ALA A 187 -2.63 -4.07 10.95
CA ALA A 187 -3.62 -5.09 11.22
C ALA A 187 -4.13 -5.72 9.91
N PHE A 188 -4.42 -7.01 9.96
CA PHE A 188 -5.04 -7.73 8.84
C PHE A 188 -6.57 -7.67 8.96
N PHE A 189 -7.19 -6.85 8.12
CA PHE A 189 -8.65 -6.72 8.03
C PHE A 189 -9.12 -6.97 6.60
N GLY A 190 -9.22 -8.23 6.21
CA GLY A 190 -9.86 -8.60 4.94
C GLY A 190 -9.32 -7.87 3.69
N ASP A 191 -10.18 -7.21 2.95
CA ASP A 191 -9.89 -6.53 1.66
C ASP A 191 -9.29 -5.12 1.82
N ASP A 192 -8.50 -4.90 2.86
CA ASP A 192 -7.96 -3.61 3.22
C ASP A 192 -6.94 -3.09 2.20
N PRO A 193 -7.13 -1.90 1.64
CA PRO A 193 -6.19 -1.33 0.68
C PRO A 193 -4.83 -1.08 1.33
N MET A 194 -3.79 -1.47 0.63
CA MET A 194 -2.41 -1.23 0.99
C MET A 194 -2.14 0.23 1.32
N GLY A 195 -1.49 0.45 2.44
CA GLY A 195 -1.05 1.79 2.79
C GLY A 195 -2.15 2.71 3.32
N ASP A 196 -3.36 2.21 3.58
CA ASP A 196 -4.39 3.04 4.21
C ASP A 196 -3.91 3.53 5.58
N GLU A 197 -3.69 4.82 5.66
CA GLU A 197 -3.26 5.50 6.90
C GLU A 197 -4.26 5.27 8.04
N LYS A 198 -5.56 5.17 7.75
CA LYS A 198 -6.61 4.86 8.72
C LYS A 198 -6.36 3.55 9.44
N ILE A 199 -5.91 2.53 8.69
CA ILE A 199 -5.65 1.21 9.25
C ILE A 199 -4.37 1.20 10.07
N ALA A 200 -3.33 1.90 9.62
CA ALA A 200 -2.10 2.05 10.38
C ALA A 200 -2.34 2.78 11.72
N VAL A 201 -3.16 3.82 11.68
CA VAL A 201 -3.57 4.59 12.88
C VAL A 201 -4.45 3.74 13.80
N LYS A 202 -5.42 3.01 13.25
CA LYS A 202 -6.25 2.07 14.01
C LYS A 202 -5.39 1.02 14.73
N TYR A 203 -4.48 0.35 13.99
CA TYR A 203 -3.61 -0.67 14.55
C TYR A 203 -2.71 -0.13 15.68
N PHE A 204 -2.18 1.08 15.52
CA PHE A 204 -1.42 1.74 16.59
C PHE A 204 -2.26 1.94 17.86
N VAL A 205 -3.52 2.34 17.71
CA VAL A 205 -4.44 2.49 18.85
C VAL A 205 -4.77 1.13 19.48
N GLU A 206 -5.00 0.09 18.67
CA GLU A 206 -5.21 -1.27 19.16
C GLU A 206 -4.03 -1.75 20.01
N GLN A 207 -2.80 -1.59 19.52
CA GLN A 207 -1.59 -1.93 20.27
C GLN A 207 -1.49 -1.17 21.60
N PHE A 208 -1.86 0.10 21.61
CA PHE A 208 -1.90 0.89 22.83
C PHE A 208 -2.88 0.27 23.85
N TYR A 209 -4.08 -0.08 23.44
CA TYR A 209 -5.08 -0.68 24.34
C TYR A 209 -4.72 -2.12 24.76
N GLU A 210 -4.13 -2.92 23.90
CA GLU A 210 -3.61 -4.26 24.23
C GLU A 210 -2.49 -4.18 25.26
N GLU A 211 -1.55 -3.26 25.12
CA GLU A 211 -0.43 -3.11 26.07
C GLU A 211 -0.89 -2.52 27.40
N TRP A 212 -1.90 -1.64 27.39
CA TRP A 212 -2.31 -0.86 28.56
C TRP A 212 -3.67 -1.26 29.14
N GLY A 213 -4.53 -1.93 28.41
CA GLY A 213 -5.85 -2.35 28.87
C GLY A 213 -5.83 -3.42 29.96
N GLU A 214 -4.77 -4.25 29.96
CA GLU A 214 -4.57 -5.35 30.95
C GLU A 214 -3.59 -4.97 32.07
N LYS A 215 -2.88 -3.86 31.97
CA LYS A 215 -1.86 -3.43 32.95
C LYS A 215 -2.37 -2.27 33.78
N GLU A 216 -2.06 -2.29 35.06
CA GLU A 216 -2.19 -1.10 35.89
C GLU A 216 -1.33 0.01 35.28
N LEU A 217 -1.98 1.15 34.97
CA LEU A 217 -1.43 2.28 34.22
C LEU A 217 -0.40 3.11 35.02
N ASP A 218 0.40 2.49 35.85
CA ASP A 218 1.35 3.16 36.75
C ASP A 218 2.72 3.45 36.11
N ASP A 219 3.02 2.85 34.96
CA ASP A 219 4.27 3.12 34.23
C ASP A 219 4.12 4.29 33.25
N TYR A 220 4.11 5.51 33.78
CA TYR A 220 4.02 6.72 32.97
C TYR A 220 5.21 6.95 32.03
N ASP A 221 6.33 6.27 32.26
CA ASP A 221 7.47 6.34 31.35
C ASP A 221 7.22 5.53 30.08
N ALA A 222 6.58 4.36 30.21
CA ALA A 222 6.14 3.59 29.04
C ALA A 222 5.04 4.33 28.25
N LEU A 223 4.14 5.05 28.94
CA LEU A 223 3.10 5.86 28.28
C LEU A 223 3.65 6.95 27.33
N LYS A 224 4.85 7.48 27.61
CA LYS A 224 5.52 8.47 26.74
C LYS A 224 5.78 7.96 25.32
N LYS A 225 5.84 6.65 25.14
CA LYS A 225 5.96 6.02 23.82
C LYS A 225 4.72 6.26 22.96
N TYR A 226 3.55 6.32 23.57
CA TYR A 226 2.26 6.37 22.89
C TYR A 226 1.61 7.74 22.82
N ILE A 227 1.96 8.68 23.71
CA ILE A 227 1.29 9.98 23.78
C ILE A 227 2.26 11.16 23.53
N THR A 228 1.70 12.27 23.04
CA THR A 228 2.48 13.52 22.90
C THR A 228 2.71 14.19 24.24
N PRO A 229 3.74 15.06 24.36
CA PRO A 229 3.92 15.91 25.54
C PRO A 229 2.70 16.80 25.82
N LYS A 230 1.98 17.22 24.76
CA LYS A 230 0.75 18.01 24.87
C LYS A 230 -0.36 17.21 25.56
N LEU A 231 -0.61 15.97 25.15
CA LEU A 231 -1.61 15.12 25.78
C LEU A 231 -1.20 14.75 27.19
N ARG A 232 0.09 14.46 27.43
CA ARG A 232 0.60 14.21 28.77
C ARG A 232 0.32 15.37 29.73
N LYS A 233 0.56 16.62 29.29
CA LYS A 233 0.26 17.81 30.07
C LYS A 233 -1.25 17.90 30.37
N TYR A 234 -2.10 17.66 29.36
CA TYR A 234 -3.54 17.65 29.56
C TYR A 234 -4.00 16.63 30.60
N LEU A 235 -3.43 15.41 30.58
CA LEU A 235 -3.76 14.36 31.55
C LEU A 235 -3.27 14.71 32.96
N ALA A 236 -2.11 15.39 33.08
CA ALA A 236 -1.63 15.88 34.37
C ALA A 236 -2.51 17.01 34.91
N ASP A 237 -2.88 17.97 34.07
CA ASP A 237 -3.76 19.10 34.47
C ASP A 237 -5.19 18.62 34.83
N ALA A 238 -5.62 17.48 34.26
CA ALA A 238 -6.93 16.89 34.50
C ALA A 238 -6.97 15.93 35.71
N TYR A 239 -5.85 15.69 36.36
CA TYR A 239 -5.79 14.85 37.56
C TYR A 239 -6.23 15.65 38.79
N GLU A 240 -7.31 15.25 39.44
CA GLU A 240 -7.99 16.03 40.47
C GLU A 240 -7.72 15.55 41.91
N PHE A 241 -6.90 14.48 42.08
CA PHE A 241 -6.65 13.89 43.39
C PHE A 241 -5.29 14.31 43.96
N ASP A 242 -5.13 14.18 45.27
CA ASP A 242 -3.83 14.35 45.93
C ASP A 242 -2.83 13.32 45.40
N CYS A 243 -1.64 13.76 45.06
CA CYS A 243 -0.63 12.94 44.41
C CYS A 243 0.78 13.36 44.85
N GLU A 244 1.63 12.38 45.21
CA GLU A 244 3.05 12.58 45.43
C GLU A 244 3.83 12.20 44.15
N GLY A 245 4.26 13.20 43.38
CA GLY A 245 4.98 12.98 42.14
C GLY A 245 4.21 13.38 40.90
N GLU A 246 4.43 12.68 39.79
CA GLU A 246 3.69 12.88 38.56
C GLU A 246 2.49 11.93 38.53
N CYS A 247 1.28 12.49 38.38
CA CYS A 247 0.07 11.72 38.23
C CYS A 247 -0.69 12.17 36.98
N LEU A 248 -1.25 11.21 36.27
CA LEU A 248 -1.96 11.41 35.00
C LEU A 248 -3.38 10.84 35.06
N ALA A 249 -4.35 11.57 34.58
CA ALA A 249 -5.75 11.13 34.48
C ALA A 249 -5.92 10.08 33.35
N THR A 250 -5.23 8.95 33.48
CA THR A 250 -5.18 7.87 32.45
C THR A 250 -6.50 7.14 32.30
N TRP A 251 -7.39 7.20 33.30
CA TRP A 251 -8.76 6.67 33.20
C TRP A 251 -9.55 7.28 32.04
N LYS A 252 -9.20 8.50 31.58
CA LYS A 252 -9.86 9.13 30.43
C LYS A 252 -9.74 8.35 29.11
N PHE A 253 -8.86 7.37 29.03
CA PHE A 253 -8.81 6.44 27.91
C PHE A 253 -9.82 5.30 28.03
N PHE A 254 -10.29 4.98 29.23
CA PHE A 254 -11.05 3.76 29.50
C PHE A 254 -12.41 4.01 30.11
N TYR A 255 -12.54 5.05 30.90
CA TYR A 255 -13.76 5.33 31.64
C TYR A 255 -13.71 6.76 32.22
N GLU A 256 -14.83 7.45 32.18
CA GLU A 256 -15.00 8.73 32.88
C GLU A 256 -16.37 8.74 33.54
N GLY A 257 -16.43 8.69 34.90
CA GLY A 257 -17.65 8.74 35.67
C GLY A 257 -17.51 8.18 37.09
N ASP A 258 -18.48 8.55 37.93
CA ASP A 258 -18.60 8.04 39.30
C ASP A 258 -19.55 6.83 39.31
N GLY A 259 -19.04 5.65 39.49
CA GLY A 259 -19.91 4.49 39.66
C GLY A 259 -19.26 3.17 39.25
N ASP A 260 -19.93 2.07 39.59
CA ASP A 260 -19.50 0.73 39.19
C ASP A 260 -19.95 0.46 37.73
N VAL A 261 -19.00 0.46 36.82
CA VAL A 261 -19.23 0.16 35.39
C VAL A 261 -19.43 -1.33 35.13
N GLY A 262 -19.08 -2.16 36.10
CA GLY A 262 -19.11 -3.61 35.97
C GLY A 262 -17.93 -4.17 35.15
N GLU A 263 -18.05 -5.43 34.77
CA GLU A 263 -17.02 -6.15 34.03
C GLU A 263 -16.85 -5.61 32.62
N TRP A 264 -15.60 -5.49 32.17
CA TRP A 264 -15.25 -5.18 30.79
C TRP A 264 -15.68 -6.33 29.86
N LYS A 265 -16.46 -6.04 28.83
CA LYS A 265 -16.98 -7.01 27.88
C LYS A 265 -16.25 -7.00 26.55
N SER A 266 -16.07 -5.82 25.97
CA SER A 266 -15.47 -5.67 24.65
C SER A 266 -14.92 -4.29 24.40
N THR A 267 -13.97 -4.19 23.46
CA THR A 267 -13.52 -2.92 22.89
C THR A 267 -13.53 -3.03 21.39
N SER A 268 -14.07 -2.01 20.72
CA SER A 268 -14.02 -1.88 19.27
C SER A 268 -13.29 -0.61 18.85
N PHE A 269 -12.62 -0.66 17.70
CA PHE A 269 -11.79 0.41 17.17
C PHE A 269 -12.29 0.77 15.78
N ILE A 270 -12.86 1.97 15.63
CA ILE A 270 -13.50 2.43 14.40
C ILE A 270 -12.70 3.62 13.84
N PRO A 271 -11.92 3.44 12.78
CA PRO A 271 -11.20 4.54 12.16
C PRO A 271 -12.20 5.51 11.51
N ARG A 272 -12.15 6.78 11.91
CA ARG A 272 -13.00 7.83 11.35
C ARG A 272 -12.35 8.48 10.13
N ASP A 273 -11.06 8.72 10.21
CA ASP A 273 -10.23 9.24 9.13
C ASP A 273 -8.76 8.82 9.36
N GLU A 274 -7.84 9.38 8.58
CA GLU A 274 -6.40 9.08 8.62
C GLU A 274 -5.71 9.48 9.94
N SER A 275 -6.42 10.15 10.84
CA SER A 275 -5.86 10.67 12.10
C SER A 275 -6.76 10.46 13.31
N HIS A 276 -7.97 9.93 13.14
CA HIS A 276 -8.93 9.77 14.24
C HIS A 276 -9.46 8.34 14.31
N VAL A 277 -9.44 7.79 15.52
CA VAL A 277 -10.03 6.49 15.84
C VAL A 277 -11.03 6.69 16.97
N LEU A 278 -12.26 6.25 16.76
CA LEU A 278 -13.24 6.10 17.81
C LEU A 278 -13.03 4.76 18.50
N VAL A 279 -12.84 4.78 19.81
CA VAL A 279 -12.74 3.58 20.64
C VAL A 279 -14.04 3.48 21.42
N GLU A 280 -14.77 2.39 21.21
CA GLU A 280 -15.99 2.07 21.93
C GLU A 280 -15.70 0.94 22.93
N ILE A 281 -15.91 1.21 24.21
CA ILE A 281 -15.68 0.24 25.28
C ILE A 281 -17.02 -0.11 25.90
N GLU A 282 -17.34 -1.40 25.91
CA GLU A 282 -18.54 -1.92 26.54
C GLU A 282 -18.21 -2.61 27.87
N TYR A 283 -18.79 -2.10 28.93
CA TYR A 283 -18.84 -2.71 30.26
C TYR A 283 -20.19 -3.35 30.52
N ALA A 284 -20.33 -4.08 31.60
CA ALA A 284 -21.58 -4.74 31.95
C ALA A 284 -22.75 -3.75 32.12
N ASN A 285 -22.48 -2.58 32.67
CA ASN A 285 -23.49 -1.57 33.01
C ASN A 285 -23.29 -0.22 32.33
N TYR A 286 -22.27 -0.09 31.47
CA TYR A 286 -21.88 1.19 30.91
C TYR A 286 -21.23 1.04 29.54
N LYS A 287 -21.40 2.06 28.68
CA LYS A 287 -20.65 2.21 27.43
C LYS A 287 -19.87 3.51 27.47
N TYR A 288 -18.62 3.43 27.05
CA TYR A 288 -17.72 4.57 26.97
C TYR A 288 -17.14 4.70 25.57
N ASP A 289 -17.34 5.88 24.99
CA ASP A 289 -16.86 6.20 23.65
C ASP A 289 -15.84 7.34 23.73
N VAL A 290 -14.63 7.10 23.23
CA VAL A 290 -13.58 8.10 23.20
C VAL A 290 -12.98 8.23 21.80
N LEU A 291 -12.98 9.44 21.26
CA LEU A 291 -12.35 9.78 20.00
C LEU A 291 -10.88 10.16 20.27
N LEU A 292 -9.96 9.38 19.72
CA LEU A 292 -8.54 9.63 19.81
C LEU A 292 -8.05 10.29 18.52
N LYS A 293 -7.28 11.38 18.66
CA LYS A 293 -6.52 11.96 17.57
C LYS A 293 -5.09 11.44 17.62
N VAL A 294 -4.64 10.88 16.52
CA VAL A 294 -3.30 10.32 16.33
C VAL A 294 -2.53 11.18 15.33
N ILE A 295 -1.26 11.40 15.58
CA ILE A 295 -0.35 12.11 14.67
C ILE A 295 0.88 11.27 14.38
N LYS A 296 1.52 11.50 13.24
CA LYS A 296 2.85 10.94 12.94
C LYS A 296 3.92 11.58 13.83
N ASP A 297 4.83 10.76 14.33
CA ASP A 297 6.04 11.17 15.07
C ASP A 297 7.25 10.40 14.53
N GLY A 298 7.88 10.91 13.48
CA GLY A 298 8.89 10.20 12.72
C GLY A 298 8.29 9.01 11.97
N ASP A 299 8.85 7.83 12.19
CA ASP A 299 8.37 6.56 11.59
C ASP A 299 7.29 5.86 12.42
N THR A 300 6.76 6.49 13.44
CA THR A 300 5.72 5.96 14.33
C THR A 300 4.57 6.95 14.51
N TYR A 301 3.67 6.64 15.43
CA TYR A 301 2.51 7.45 15.76
C TYR A 301 2.50 7.81 17.23
N LYS A 302 1.74 8.88 17.57
CA LYS A 302 1.41 9.25 18.95
C LYS A 302 -0.01 9.76 19.04
N ILE A 303 -0.69 9.45 20.14
CA ILE A 303 -1.99 10.04 20.49
C ILE A 303 -1.72 11.48 20.93
N ASP A 304 -2.33 12.45 20.23
CA ASP A 304 -2.14 13.88 20.48
C ASP A 304 -3.26 14.51 21.33
N SER A 305 -4.46 13.97 21.22
CA SER A 305 -5.61 14.38 22.02
C SER A 305 -6.63 13.27 22.13
N LEU A 306 -7.46 13.37 23.13
CA LEU A 306 -8.64 12.54 23.32
C LEU A 306 -9.86 13.42 23.59
N LYS A 307 -11.03 12.97 23.18
CA LYS A 307 -12.31 13.60 23.45
C LYS A 307 -13.33 12.51 23.71
N GLN A 308 -13.96 12.56 24.88
CA GLN A 308 -15.12 11.74 25.14
C GLN A 308 -16.24 12.15 24.15
N GLU A 309 -16.81 11.19 23.46
CA GLU A 309 -18.04 11.40 22.72
C GLU A 309 -19.21 11.04 23.66
N GLU A 310 -20.23 11.88 23.71
CA GLU A 310 -21.42 11.61 24.52
C GLU A 310 -22.08 10.33 23.97
N SER A 311 -21.85 9.21 24.65
CA SER A 311 -22.57 7.98 24.37
C SER A 311 -24.04 8.20 24.71
N TRP A 312 -24.90 7.82 23.78
CA TRP A 312 -26.36 7.85 23.95
C TRP A 312 -26.77 7.04 25.19
N GLY A 313 -27.20 7.78 26.18
CA GLY A 313 -28.05 7.39 27.28
C GLY A 313 -28.04 5.99 27.81
N GLN A 314 -27.91 5.89 29.10
CA GLN A 314 -28.25 4.75 29.93
C GLN A 314 -29.38 3.91 29.31
N VAL A 315 -29.04 2.71 28.82
CA VAL A 315 -30.06 1.67 28.60
C VAL A 315 -30.36 1.06 29.94
N PHE A 316 -31.33 1.67 30.66
CA PHE A 316 -32.02 0.97 31.72
C PHE A 316 -33.18 0.21 31.05
N GLU A 317 -33.10 -1.09 30.96
CA GLU A 317 -34.26 -1.98 31.01
C GLU A 317 -34.26 -2.78 32.29
#